data_b328cfa63e3210767777c69b8efeec87
#
_entry.id   b328cfa63e3210767777c69b8efeec87
#
_cell.length_a   1.000
_cell.length_b   1.000
_cell.length_c   1.000
_cell.angle_alpha   90.00
_cell.angle_beta   90.00
_cell.angle_gamma   90.00
#
_symmetry.space_group_name_H-M   'P 1'
#
loop_
_entity.id
_entity.type
_entity.pdbx_description
1 polymer ?
#
loop_
_entity_poly.entity_id
_entity_poly.type
_entity_poly.pdbx_seq_one_letter_code
_entity_poly.pdbx_strand_id
1 'polypeptide(L)'
;RQDKERTSTDKREPLNRTLETEEYTVTFLATGKTVVRKDLFDWSKEEDEQIRYYSGTAVYKATFRWKDKLKKGQPVYLNLGKVCNLATVRVNGIDCGTVWTAPYRADITSALKKGTNELEIEVTNTWANALKGVDEGKAPYDGIWTNAKYRKKEDTLLPAGLLGILTIEN
;
A
#
# COMPACT_ATOMS: atom_id res chain seq x y z
N ARG A 1 52.49 -9.84 26.13
CA ARG A 1 51.65 -8.87 25.38
C ARG A 1 50.35 -9.55 25.07
N GLN A 2 49.29 -9.14 25.78
CA GLN A 2 47.93 -9.60 25.51
C GLN A 2 47.30 -8.65 24.52
N ASP A 3 47.01 -9.14 23.31
CA ASP A 3 46.18 -8.46 22.35
C ASP A 3 44.73 -8.50 22.85
N LYS A 4 44.23 -7.34 23.21
CA LYS A 4 42.80 -7.16 23.48
C LYS A 4 42.09 -7.12 22.13
N GLU A 5 41.48 -8.21 21.72
CA GLU A 5 40.43 -8.18 20.70
C GLU A 5 39.30 -7.29 21.15
N ARG A 6 39.17 -6.13 20.50
CA ARG A 6 37.98 -5.30 20.58
C ARG A 6 36.90 -5.93 19.72
N THR A 7 36.13 -6.83 20.28
CA THR A 7 34.84 -7.20 19.73
C THR A 7 33.87 -6.06 19.94
N SER A 8 33.82 -5.13 18.98
CA SER A 8 32.72 -4.18 18.92
C SER A 8 31.48 -4.94 18.41
N THR A 9 30.70 -5.50 19.32
CA THR A 9 29.33 -5.89 19.05
C THR A 9 28.54 -4.61 18.84
N ASP A 10 28.51 -4.12 17.59
CA ASP A 10 27.57 -3.09 17.15
C ASP A 10 26.17 -3.72 17.21
N LYS A 11 25.56 -3.66 18.39
CA LYS A 11 24.15 -4.03 18.60
C LYS A 11 23.32 -2.98 17.88
N ARG A 12 23.07 -3.23 16.60
CA ARG A 12 22.19 -2.44 15.77
C ARG A 12 20.77 -2.63 16.29
N GLU A 13 20.19 -1.60 16.87
CA GLU A 13 18.77 -1.63 17.17
C GLU A 13 18.01 -1.73 15.86
N PRO A 14 17.10 -2.74 15.74
CA PRO A 14 16.29 -2.86 14.54
C PRO A 14 15.41 -1.61 14.39
N LEU A 15 15.43 -1.03 13.20
CA LEU A 15 14.52 0.05 12.86
C LEU A 15 13.13 -0.56 12.65
N ASN A 16 12.17 -0.10 13.41
CA ASN A 16 10.75 -0.42 13.21
C ASN A 16 9.93 0.72 13.76
N ARG A 17 9.39 1.56 12.89
CA ARG A 17 8.56 2.69 13.27
C ARG A 17 7.45 2.93 12.26
N THR A 18 6.33 3.42 12.75
CA THR A 18 5.21 3.85 11.90
C THR A 18 5.63 4.99 10.98
N LEU A 19 5.24 4.90 9.72
CA LEU A 19 5.40 5.98 8.76
C LEU A 19 4.43 7.11 9.12
N GLU A 20 4.97 8.28 9.40
CA GLU A 20 4.17 9.48 9.68
C GLU A 20 3.88 10.22 8.39
N THR A 21 2.60 10.32 8.04
CA THR A 21 2.08 11.11 6.93
C THR A 21 0.98 12.02 7.43
N GLU A 22 0.82 13.19 6.81
CA GLU A 22 -0.30 14.08 7.17
C GLU A 22 -1.62 13.52 6.66
N GLU A 23 -1.63 13.14 5.37
CA GLU A 23 -2.82 12.59 4.70
C GLU A 23 -2.42 11.81 3.46
N TYR A 24 -3.35 10.96 2.99
CA TYR A 24 -3.26 10.24 1.72
C TYR A 24 -4.26 10.82 0.74
N THR A 25 -3.82 11.11 -0.48
CA THR A 25 -4.70 11.37 -1.62
C THR A 25 -4.84 10.07 -2.40
N VAL A 26 -6.07 9.57 -2.51
CA VAL A 26 -6.36 8.28 -3.16
C VAL A 26 -7.20 8.53 -4.40
N THR A 27 -6.67 8.19 -5.56
CA THR A 27 -7.33 8.34 -6.86
C THR A 27 -7.67 6.97 -7.44
N PHE A 28 -8.95 6.72 -7.65
CA PHE A 28 -9.47 5.49 -8.27
C PHE A 28 -9.45 5.68 -9.79
N LEU A 29 -8.52 5.03 -10.48
CA LEU A 29 -8.20 5.35 -11.88
C LEU A 29 -9.37 5.14 -12.84
N ALA A 30 -10.18 4.08 -12.65
CA ALA A 30 -11.28 3.77 -13.57
C ALA A 30 -12.42 4.79 -13.51
N THR A 31 -12.63 5.46 -12.38
CA THR A 31 -13.68 6.46 -12.19
C THR A 31 -13.15 7.89 -12.18
N GLY A 32 -11.85 8.07 -11.99
CA GLY A 32 -11.23 9.38 -11.74
C GLY A 32 -11.56 9.98 -10.39
N LYS A 33 -12.27 9.24 -9.53
CA LYS A 33 -12.65 9.72 -8.20
C LYS A 33 -11.44 9.83 -7.29
N THR A 34 -11.33 10.95 -6.61
CA THR A 34 -10.25 11.22 -5.66
C THR A 34 -10.82 11.52 -4.30
N VAL A 35 -10.26 10.89 -3.27
CA VAL A 35 -10.59 11.16 -1.86
C VAL A 35 -9.31 11.44 -1.08
N VAL A 36 -9.44 12.21 -0.01
CA VAL A 36 -8.35 12.53 0.91
C VAL A 36 -8.68 11.92 2.27
N ARG A 37 -7.75 11.17 2.83
CA ARG A 37 -7.91 10.48 4.11
C ARG A 37 -6.64 10.57 4.96
N LYS A 38 -6.80 10.74 6.25
CA LYS A 38 -5.68 10.67 7.21
C LYS A 38 -5.22 9.25 7.45
N ASP A 39 -6.16 8.31 7.47
CA ASP A 39 -5.92 6.90 7.72
C ASP A 39 -6.19 6.07 6.48
N LEU A 40 -5.49 4.94 6.37
CA LEU A 40 -5.78 3.93 5.36
C LEU A 40 -7.11 3.25 5.69
N PHE A 41 -7.81 2.79 4.67
CA PHE A 41 -9.17 2.28 4.81
C PHE A 41 -9.45 1.12 3.86
N ASP A 42 -10.44 0.31 4.24
CA ASP A 42 -10.97 -0.77 3.42
C ASP A 42 -12.04 -0.21 2.48
N TRP A 43 -11.81 -0.29 1.17
CA TRP A 43 -12.76 0.22 0.18
C TRP A 43 -14.13 -0.43 0.29
N SER A 44 -14.16 -1.73 0.61
CA SER A 44 -15.41 -2.50 0.69
C SER A 44 -16.34 -2.06 1.83
N LYS A 45 -15.85 -1.25 2.75
CA LYS A 45 -16.62 -0.71 3.88
C LYS A 45 -17.03 0.74 3.70
N GLU A 46 -16.71 1.36 2.58
CA GLU A 46 -17.08 2.75 2.29
C GLU A 46 -18.57 2.89 1.99
N GLU A 47 -19.15 4.01 2.40
CA GLU A 47 -20.55 4.34 2.10
C GLU A 47 -20.75 4.67 0.62
N ASP A 48 -19.75 5.26 -0.02
CA ASP A 48 -19.76 5.55 -1.44
C ASP A 48 -19.71 4.25 -2.26
N GLU A 49 -20.76 3.95 -2.99
CA GLU A 49 -20.89 2.72 -3.77
C GLU A 49 -19.84 2.60 -4.89
N GLN A 50 -19.37 3.72 -5.44
CA GLN A 50 -18.30 3.71 -6.43
C GLN A 50 -16.96 3.26 -5.85
N ILE A 51 -16.75 3.44 -4.56
CA ILE A 51 -15.57 2.95 -3.83
C ILE A 51 -15.83 1.56 -3.28
N ARG A 52 -16.99 1.33 -2.67
CA ARG A 52 -17.34 0.05 -2.03
C ARG A 52 -17.26 -1.14 -2.98
N TYR A 53 -17.72 -0.99 -4.20
CA TYR A 53 -17.72 -2.04 -5.22
C TYR A 53 -16.55 -1.92 -6.20
N TYR A 54 -15.61 -1.00 -5.96
CA TYR A 54 -14.53 -0.74 -6.88
C TYR A 54 -13.65 -1.98 -7.11
N SER A 55 -13.34 -2.25 -8.36
CA SER A 55 -12.29 -3.17 -8.78
C SER A 55 -11.41 -2.48 -9.82
N GLY A 56 -10.13 -2.59 -9.66
CA GLY A 56 -9.15 -1.92 -10.49
C GLY A 56 -8.02 -1.34 -9.67
N THR A 57 -7.37 -0.32 -10.20
CA THR A 57 -6.22 0.31 -9.59
C THR A 57 -6.61 1.64 -8.95
N ALA A 58 -6.14 1.86 -7.72
CA ALA A 58 -6.13 3.15 -7.06
C ALA A 58 -4.71 3.57 -6.74
N VAL A 59 -4.44 4.86 -6.83
CA VAL A 59 -3.13 5.45 -6.57
C VAL A 59 -3.21 6.25 -5.28
N TYR A 60 -2.38 5.85 -4.31
CA TYR A 60 -2.19 6.55 -3.04
C TYR A 60 -0.98 7.45 -3.16
N LYS A 61 -1.14 8.73 -2.83
CA LYS A 61 -0.04 9.70 -2.76
C LYS A 61 0.04 10.30 -1.38
N ALA A 62 1.25 10.36 -0.85
CA ALA A 62 1.56 10.98 0.43
C ALA A 62 2.99 11.48 0.44
N THR A 63 3.34 12.26 1.43
CA THR A 63 4.72 12.66 1.71
C THR A 63 5.11 12.22 3.11
N PHE A 64 6.38 11.91 3.30
CA PHE A 64 6.95 11.61 4.60
C PHE A 64 8.36 12.18 4.73
N ARG A 65 8.82 12.36 5.96
CA ARG A 65 10.15 12.88 6.23
C ARG A 65 11.10 11.78 6.68
N TRP A 66 12.29 11.80 6.09
CA TRP A 66 13.39 10.94 6.48
C TRP A 66 14.54 11.77 7.06
N LYS A 67 14.92 11.51 8.30
CA LYS A 67 15.93 12.29 9.03
C LYS A 67 17.23 11.53 9.24
N ASP A 68 17.19 10.22 9.21
CA ASP A 68 18.32 9.38 9.55
C ASP A 68 19.34 9.30 8.40
N LYS A 69 20.58 9.01 8.75
CA LYS A 69 21.60 8.70 7.75
C LYS A 69 21.42 7.28 7.26
N LEU A 70 21.44 7.10 5.94
CA LEU A 70 21.52 5.78 5.35
C LEU A 70 22.91 5.20 5.64
N LYS A 71 22.94 4.01 6.24
CA LYS A 71 24.18 3.30 6.53
C LYS A 71 24.45 2.31 5.42
N LYS A 72 25.70 2.27 4.94
CA LYS A 72 26.11 1.32 3.91
C LYS A 72 25.85 -0.11 4.36
N GLY A 73 25.22 -0.91 3.49
CA GLY A 73 24.88 -2.30 3.76
C GLY A 73 23.67 -2.51 4.69
N GLN A 74 22.93 -1.46 5.01
CA GLN A 74 21.67 -1.55 5.76
C GLN A 74 20.51 -1.14 4.88
N PRO A 75 19.71 -2.10 4.37
CA PRO A 75 18.52 -1.77 3.61
C PRO A 75 17.45 -1.15 4.49
N VAL A 76 16.63 -0.29 3.90
CA VAL A 76 15.42 0.27 4.51
C VAL A 76 14.23 -0.21 3.72
N TYR A 77 13.27 -0.81 4.41
CA TYR A 77 12.05 -1.33 3.81
C TYR A 77 10.84 -0.52 4.23
N LEU A 78 9.93 -0.33 3.30
CA LEU A 78 8.56 0.10 3.59
C LEU A 78 7.68 -1.14 3.68
N ASN A 79 7.13 -1.41 4.85
CA ASN A 79 6.17 -2.47 5.07
C ASN A 79 4.76 -1.90 4.96
N LEU A 80 3.97 -2.44 4.02
CA LEU A 80 2.61 -1.98 3.74
C LEU A 80 1.57 -2.61 4.68
N GLY A 81 1.98 -3.50 5.56
CA GLY A 81 1.09 -4.24 6.45
C GLY A 81 0.27 -5.27 5.71
N LYS A 82 -0.88 -4.87 5.17
CA LYS A 82 -1.76 -5.75 4.39
C LYS A 82 -2.22 -5.07 3.12
N VAL A 83 -2.08 -5.76 2.01
CA VAL A 83 -2.49 -5.31 0.68
C VAL A 83 -3.53 -6.27 0.11
N CYS A 84 -4.61 -5.76 -0.40
CA CYS A 84 -5.61 -6.51 -1.13
C CYS A 84 -5.76 -5.93 -2.54
N ASN A 85 -5.03 -6.45 -3.56
CA ASN A 85 -4.23 -7.70 -3.54
C ASN A 85 -2.76 -7.47 -3.93
N LEU A 86 -2.50 -6.45 -4.72
CA LEU A 86 -1.23 -6.16 -5.37
C LEU A 86 -0.89 -4.69 -5.19
N ALA A 87 0.34 -4.37 -4.85
CA ALA A 87 0.80 -2.99 -4.74
C ALA A 87 2.16 -2.77 -5.40
N THR A 88 2.28 -1.68 -6.14
CA THR A 88 3.55 -1.17 -6.66
C THR A 88 3.93 0.09 -5.88
N VAL A 89 5.14 0.11 -5.35
CA VAL A 89 5.66 1.21 -4.52
C VAL A 89 6.63 2.06 -5.33
N ARG A 90 6.41 3.38 -5.33
CA ARG A 90 7.36 4.37 -5.84
C ARG A 90 7.70 5.38 -4.75
N VAL A 91 8.96 5.69 -4.63
CA VAL A 91 9.47 6.74 -3.76
C VAL A 91 10.26 7.73 -4.60
N ASN A 92 9.90 9.00 -4.55
CA ASN A 92 10.51 10.06 -5.36
C ASN A 92 10.54 9.74 -6.87
N GLY A 93 9.48 9.09 -7.36
CA GLY A 93 9.35 8.67 -8.76
C GLY A 93 10.14 7.41 -9.14
N ILE A 94 10.85 6.80 -8.20
CA ILE A 94 11.65 5.60 -8.43
C ILE A 94 10.83 4.37 -8.05
N ASP A 95 10.70 3.41 -8.98
CA ASP A 95 10.03 2.14 -8.76
C ASP A 95 10.83 1.28 -7.76
N CYS A 96 10.18 0.95 -6.64
CA CYS A 96 10.75 0.12 -5.58
C CYS A 96 10.20 -1.31 -5.58
N GLY A 97 9.47 -1.69 -6.62
CA GLY A 97 8.96 -3.03 -6.83
C GLY A 97 7.49 -3.20 -6.54
N THR A 98 7.01 -4.39 -6.84
CA THR A 98 5.62 -4.81 -6.69
C THR A 98 5.53 -5.94 -5.68
N VAL A 99 4.58 -5.84 -4.76
CA VAL A 99 4.36 -6.82 -3.68
C VAL A 99 2.95 -7.40 -3.77
N TRP A 100 2.82 -8.72 -3.63
CA TRP A 100 1.53 -9.45 -3.68
C TRP A 100 1.42 -10.57 -2.65
N THR A 101 2.48 -10.82 -1.89
CA THR A 101 2.51 -11.81 -0.81
C THR A 101 3.11 -11.21 0.46
N ALA A 102 2.70 -11.73 1.61
CA ALA A 102 3.30 -11.33 2.89
C ALA A 102 4.74 -11.88 3.02
N PRO A 103 5.67 -11.13 3.61
CA PRO A 103 5.48 -9.77 4.11
C PRO A 103 5.41 -8.75 2.96
N TYR A 104 4.42 -7.87 3.02
CA TYR A 104 4.19 -6.83 2.00
C TYR A 104 5.18 -5.68 2.19
N ARG A 105 6.42 -5.86 1.84
CA ARG A 105 7.46 -4.85 2.01
C ARG A 105 8.30 -4.64 0.76
N ALA A 106 8.67 -3.39 0.53
CA ALA A 106 9.49 -2.96 -0.59
C ALA A 106 10.80 -2.34 -0.09
N ASP A 107 11.90 -2.65 -0.73
CA ASP A 107 13.19 -2.00 -0.48
C ASP A 107 13.18 -0.59 -1.09
N ILE A 108 13.18 0.42 -0.24
CA ILE A 108 13.16 1.83 -0.64
C ILE A 108 14.52 2.52 -0.48
N THR A 109 15.55 1.78 -0.12
CA THR A 109 16.87 2.32 0.25
C THR A 109 17.44 3.28 -0.80
N SER A 110 17.43 2.85 -2.08
CA SER A 110 18.03 3.63 -3.17
C SER A 110 17.22 4.87 -3.56
N ALA A 111 15.96 4.91 -3.19
CA ALA A 111 15.02 5.98 -3.52
C ALA A 111 14.88 7.04 -2.42
N LEU A 112 15.26 6.68 -1.17
CA LEU A 112 15.19 7.59 -0.03
C LEU A 112 16.17 8.76 -0.17
N LYS A 113 15.71 9.93 0.21
CA LYS A 113 16.54 11.12 0.43
C LYS A 113 16.27 11.72 1.80
N LYS A 114 17.25 12.45 2.31
CA LYS A 114 17.07 13.22 3.56
C LYS A 114 16.04 14.33 3.35
N GLY A 115 15.15 14.50 4.31
CA GLY A 115 14.07 15.48 4.24
C GLY A 115 12.78 14.91 3.72
N THR A 116 12.05 15.66 2.91
CA THR A 116 10.74 15.26 2.39
C THR A 116 10.89 14.29 1.23
N ASN A 117 10.19 13.15 1.32
CA ASN A 117 10.09 12.13 0.28
C ASN A 117 8.65 12.05 -0.21
N GLU A 118 8.47 11.86 -1.51
CA GLU A 118 7.18 11.59 -2.13
C GLU A 118 6.94 10.08 -2.21
N LEU A 119 5.80 9.65 -1.69
CA LEU A 119 5.37 8.25 -1.71
C LEU A 119 4.19 8.10 -2.66
N GLU A 120 4.27 7.12 -3.56
CA GLU A 120 3.18 6.69 -4.42
C GLU A 120 3.02 5.18 -4.32
N ILE A 121 1.80 4.73 -4.03
CA ILE A 121 1.48 3.31 -3.97
C ILE A 121 0.29 3.05 -4.89
N GLU A 122 0.49 2.24 -5.92
CA GLU A 122 -0.58 1.77 -6.79
C GLU A 122 -1.09 0.43 -6.27
N VAL A 123 -2.36 0.39 -5.90
CA VAL A 123 -3.00 -0.82 -5.38
C VAL A 123 -4.05 -1.31 -6.37
N THR A 124 -3.97 -2.58 -6.73
CA THR A 124 -4.94 -3.24 -7.60
C THR A 124 -5.58 -4.41 -6.86
N ASN A 125 -6.91 -4.46 -6.84
CA ASN A 125 -7.66 -5.57 -6.29
C ASN A 125 -8.19 -6.50 -7.39
N THR A 126 -8.92 -7.54 -6.98
CA THR A 126 -9.60 -8.47 -7.90
C THR A 126 -10.93 -7.90 -8.40
N TRP A 127 -11.50 -8.50 -9.44
CA TRP A 127 -12.81 -8.14 -9.99
C TRP A 127 -14.02 -8.51 -9.11
N ALA A 128 -13.81 -9.24 -8.02
CA ALA A 128 -14.87 -9.81 -7.21
C ALA A 128 -15.90 -8.77 -6.73
N ASN A 129 -15.44 -7.64 -6.20
CA ASN A 129 -16.33 -6.62 -5.65
C ASN A 129 -17.13 -5.88 -6.72
N ALA A 130 -16.53 -5.57 -7.87
CA ALA A 130 -17.24 -4.96 -8.99
C ALA A 130 -18.32 -5.89 -9.59
N LEU A 131 -17.98 -7.17 -9.71
CA LEU A 131 -18.93 -8.17 -10.20
C LEU A 131 -20.08 -8.38 -9.22
N LYS A 132 -19.83 -8.30 -7.91
CA LYS A 132 -20.88 -8.29 -6.88
C LYS A 132 -21.78 -7.06 -7.03
N GLY A 133 -21.19 -5.89 -7.28
CA GLY A 133 -21.93 -4.66 -7.56
C GLY A 133 -22.82 -4.77 -8.77
N VAL A 134 -22.34 -5.38 -9.85
CA VAL A 134 -23.17 -5.63 -11.06
C VAL A 134 -24.38 -6.51 -10.72
N ASP A 135 -24.19 -7.58 -9.95
CA ASP A 135 -25.27 -8.48 -9.55
C ASP A 135 -26.33 -7.76 -8.68
N GLU A 136 -25.94 -6.76 -7.94
CA GLU A 136 -26.82 -5.94 -7.08
C GLU A 136 -27.37 -4.69 -7.78
N GLY A 137 -27.04 -4.47 -9.05
CA GLY A 137 -27.41 -3.25 -9.78
C GLY A 137 -26.65 -2.00 -9.35
N LYS A 138 -25.46 -2.18 -8.76
CA LYS A 138 -24.62 -1.13 -8.16
C LYS A 138 -23.22 -1.12 -8.74
N ALA A 139 -23.10 -1.28 -10.06
CA ALA A 139 -21.80 -1.25 -10.74
C ALA A 139 -21.06 0.06 -10.46
N PRO A 140 -19.77 0.03 -10.07
CA PRO A 140 -19.02 1.24 -9.72
C PRO A 140 -18.70 2.12 -10.93
N TYR A 141 -18.72 1.57 -12.14
CA TYR A 141 -18.50 2.27 -13.40
C TYR A 141 -19.01 1.43 -14.58
N ASP A 142 -19.18 2.08 -15.73
CA ASP A 142 -19.66 1.41 -16.93
C ASP A 142 -18.65 0.45 -17.55
N GLY A 143 -19.14 -0.53 -18.31
CA GLY A 143 -18.32 -1.49 -19.02
C GLY A 143 -17.87 -2.72 -18.23
N ILE A 144 -18.29 -2.85 -16.97
CA ILE A 144 -18.08 -4.08 -16.20
C ILE A 144 -19.14 -5.09 -16.64
N TRP A 145 -18.67 -6.21 -17.21
CA TRP A 145 -19.55 -7.25 -17.69
C TRP A 145 -18.97 -8.64 -17.44
N THR A 146 -19.84 -9.59 -17.12
CA THR A 146 -19.51 -11.01 -17.02
C THR A 146 -20.73 -11.87 -17.29
N ASN A 147 -20.55 -13.00 -17.94
CA ASN A 147 -21.56 -14.04 -18.06
C ASN A 147 -21.42 -15.16 -17.01
N ALA A 148 -20.51 -15.02 -16.08
CA ALA A 148 -20.31 -15.97 -14.99
C ALA A 148 -21.47 -15.88 -13.97
N LYS A 149 -22.22 -16.97 -13.81
CA LYS A 149 -23.43 -17.04 -12.94
C LYS A 149 -23.20 -17.73 -11.59
N TYR A 150 -21.97 -17.93 -11.17
CA TYR A 150 -21.71 -18.80 -10.01
C TYR A 150 -21.46 -18.05 -8.70
N ARG A 151 -21.91 -16.79 -8.58
CA ARG A 151 -21.84 -16.07 -7.33
C ARG A 151 -23.07 -16.35 -6.48
N LYS A 152 -22.83 -16.75 -5.23
CA LYS A 152 -23.90 -16.91 -4.25
C LYS A 152 -24.38 -15.52 -3.81
N LYS A 153 -25.68 -15.35 -3.61
CA LYS A 153 -26.26 -14.11 -3.08
C LYS A 153 -25.71 -13.73 -1.71
N GLU A 154 -25.19 -14.69 -0.96
CA GLU A 154 -24.65 -14.54 0.39
C GLU A 154 -23.18 -14.15 0.43
N ASP A 155 -22.50 -14.06 -0.72
CA ASP A 155 -21.09 -13.68 -0.74
C ASP A 155 -20.92 -12.22 -0.33
N THR A 156 -20.17 -11.99 0.74
CA THR A 156 -19.81 -10.66 1.19
C THR A 156 -18.74 -10.07 0.29
N LEU A 157 -18.63 -8.72 0.29
CA LEU A 157 -17.53 -8.05 -0.38
C LEU A 157 -16.19 -8.48 0.24
N LEU A 158 -15.18 -8.64 -0.61
CA LEU A 158 -13.81 -8.89 -0.15
C LEU A 158 -13.17 -7.61 0.33
N PRO A 159 -12.34 -7.66 1.39
CA PRO A 159 -11.51 -6.53 1.78
C PRO A 159 -10.70 -6.02 0.58
N ALA A 160 -10.60 -4.71 0.44
CA ALA A 160 -9.95 -4.11 -0.72
C ALA A 160 -9.13 -2.89 -0.33
N GLY A 161 -8.01 -2.73 -0.99
CA GLY A 161 -7.12 -1.60 -0.84
C GLY A 161 -5.91 -1.86 0.05
N LEU A 162 -5.40 -0.81 0.63
CA LEU A 162 -4.27 -0.81 1.54
C LEU A 162 -4.80 -0.73 2.96
N LEU A 163 -4.68 -1.83 3.70
CA LEU A 163 -5.39 -2.03 4.98
C LEU A 163 -4.49 -1.97 6.21
N GLY A 164 -3.19 -2.00 5.98
CA GLY A 164 -2.24 -2.01 7.08
C GLY A 164 -1.86 -0.61 7.56
N ILE A 165 -1.07 -0.57 8.63
CA ILE A 165 -0.31 0.61 9.01
C ILE A 165 1.02 0.52 8.28
N LEU A 166 1.42 1.59 7.61
CA LEU A 166 2.72 1.64 6.96
C LEU A 166 3.82 1.80 8.01
N THR A 167 4.84 0.95 7.92
CA THR A 167 6.00 1.01 8.81
C THR A 167 7.29 1.05 8.02
N ILE A 168 8.31 1.70 8.59
CA ILE A 168 9.68 1.65 8.08
C ILE A 168 10.49 0.71 8.96
N GLU A 169 11.17 -0.21 8.32
CA GLU A 169 11.98 -1.24 8.97
C GLU A 169 13.30 -1.50 8.22
N ASN A 170 14.23 -2.18 8.88
CA ASN A 170 15.51 -2.58 8.28
C ASN A 170 15.78 -4.07 8.44
#